data_388056275af376b82e85ff72ff47e280
#
_entry.id   388056275af376b82e85ff72ff47e280
#
_cell.length_a   1.000
_cell.length_b   1.000
_cell.length_c   1.000
_cell.angle_alpha   90.00
_cell.angle_beta   90.00
_cell.angle_gamma   90.00
#
_symmetry.space_group_name_H-M   'P 1'
#
loop_
_entity.id
_entity.type
_entity.pdbx_description
1 polymer ?
#
loop_
_entity_poly.entity_id
_entity_poly.type
_entity_poly.pdbx_seq_one_letter_code
_entity_poly.pdbx_strand_id
1 'polypeptide(L)'
;RSIDVHAAGAVCWKVVDGEVRVLLVHRTQHKDVSLPKGKVDPGETLTETAQREILEETGLHIVLGVPLGKSDYRLPSGKSKRVHYWSAEVDPGEAERSSFEPNGEIAGLEWLNIKRAIKAVTYEHDGDILRTFETLFNNNRLNTFPVIVVRHGKALPTEKWDGPDWSRPLAHRGLVQAQDIAGGLAAFG
;
A
#
# COMPACT_ATOMS: atom_id res chain seq x y z
N ARG A 1 -15.10 10.40 13.87
CA ARG A 1 -15.78 9.09 13.69
C ARG A 1 -14.71 8.03 13.43
N SER A 2 -14.81 6.86 14.10
CA SER A 2 -13.93 5.72 13.82
C SER A 2 -14.20 5.17 12.43
N ILE A 3 -13.15 4.65 11.78
CA ILE A 3 -13.26 3.95 10.50
C ILE A 3 -13.54 2.47 10.78
N ASP A 4 -14.56 1.92 10.11
CA ASP A 4 -14.98 0.53 10.32
C ASP A 4 -14.08 -0.48 9.58
N VAL A 5 -13.57 -0.09 8.39
CA VAL A 5 -12.74 -0.94 7.53
C VAL A 5 -11.51 -0.18 7.08
N HIS A 6 -10.34 -0.70 7.42
CA HIS A 6 -9.06 -0.23 6.88
C HIS A 6 -8.61 -1.10 5.71
N ALA A 7 -7.98 -0.48 4.72
CA ALA A 7 -7.43 -1.13 3.55
C ALA A 7 -6.16 -0.40 3.08
N ALA A 8 -5.37 -1.06 2.28
CA ALA A 8 -4.16 -0.51 1.69
C ALA A 8 -3.97 -1.01 0.26
N GLY A 9 -3.30 -0.20 -0.55
CA GLY A 9 -2.98 -0.52 -1.92
C GLY A 9 -1.85 0.35 -2.47
N ALA A 10 -1.59 0.23 -3.74
CA ALA A 10 -0.52 0.99 -4.39
C ALA A 10 -0.90 1.41 -5.81
N VAL A 11 -0.34 2.53 -6.25
CA VAL A 11 -0.20 2.87 -7.66
C VAL A 11 1.10 2.25 -8.14
N CYS A 12 1.01 1.08 -8.77
CA CYS A 12 2.14 0.44 -9.42
C CYS A 12 2.39 1.16 -10.75
N TRP A 13 3.63 1.53 -11.00
CA TRP A 13 3.98 2.29 -12.19
C TRP A 13 5.31 1.85 -12.79
N LYS A 14 5.46 2.06 -14.08
CA LYS A 14 6.69 1.81 -14.84
C LYS A 14 6.82 2.83 -15.96
N VAL A 15 8.04 2.99 -16.49
CA VAL A 15 8.29 3.78 -17.67
C VAL A 15 8.59 2.84 -18.83
N VAL A 16 7.86 2.99 -19.93
CA VAL A 16 8.06 2.22 -21.17
C VAL A 16 8.14 3.23 -22.32
N ASP A 17 9.22 3.20 -23.08
CA ASP A 17 9.48 4.11 -24.20
C ASP A 17 9.32 5.61 -23.81
N GLY A 18 9.76 5.98 -22.61
CA GLY A 18 9.68 7.34 -22.09
C GLY A 18 8.29 7.75 -21.58
N GLU A 19 7.30 6.87 -21.64
CA GLU A 19 5.95 7.12 -21.14
C GLU A 19 5.72 6.39 -19.81
N VAL A 20 5.23 7.13 -18.81
CA VAL A 20 4.81 6.52 -17.53
C VAL A 20 3.47 5.82 -17.70
N ARG A 21 3.41 4.59 -17.24
CA ARG A 21 2.20 3.76 -17.19
C ARG A 21 1.91 3.31 -15.78
N VAL A 22 0.63 3.28 -15.43
CA VAL A 22 0.12 2.82 -14.13
C VAL A 22 -0.79 1.61 -14.32
N LEU A 23 -0.79 0.73 -13.33
CA LEU A 23 -1.54 -0.52 -13.34
C LEU A 23 -2.93 -0.35 -12.75
N LEU A 24 -3.93 -0.76 -13.50
CA LEU A 24 -5.31 -0.90 -13.04
C LEU A 24 -5.73 -2.36 -13.05
N VAL A 25 -6.66 -2.72 -12.17
CA VAL A 25 -7.29 -4.03 -12.09
C VAL A 25 -8.74 -3.97 -12.53
N HIS A 26 -9.17 -4.96 -13.31
CA HIS A 26 -10.56 -5.19 -13.67
C HIS A 26 -11.12 -6.24 -12.73
N ARG A 27 -12.09 -5.85 -11.87
CA ARG A 27 -12.66 -6.77 -10.89
C ARG A 27 -13.80 -7.59 -11.49
N THR A 28 -13.75 -8.89 -11.27
CA THR A 28 -14.68 -9.85 -11.88
C THR A 28 -16.13 -9.63 -11.43
N GLN A 29 -16.36 -9.62 -10.11
CA GLN A 29 -17.72 -9.55 -9.57
C GLN A 29 -18.30 -8.13 -9.59
N HIS A 30 -17.50 -7.12 -9.29
CA HIS A 30 -17.93 -5.72 -9.29
C HIS A 30 -18.04 -5.12 -10.70
N LYS A 31 -17.42 -5.77 -11.69
CA LYS A 31 -17.35 -5.29 -13.09
C LYS A 31 -16.88 -3.84 -13.17
N ASP A 32 -15.93 -3.48 -12.37
CA ASP A 32 -15.33 -2.14 -12.28
C ASP A 32 -13.83 -2.18 -12.56
N VAL A 33 -13.28 -1.00 -12.76
CA VAL A 33 -11.84 -0.75 -12.96
C VAL A 33 -11.34 0.09 -11.80
N SER A 34 -10.34 -0.38 -11.09
CA SER A 34 -9.85 0.30 -9.89
C SER A 34 -8.34 0.15 -9.71
N LEU A 35 -7.80 0.91 -8.77
CA LEU A 35 -6.47 0.67 -8.24
C LEU A 35 -6.45 -0.63 -7.42
N PRO A 36 -5.38 -1.45 -7.51
CA PRO A 36 -5.25 -2.67 -6.73
C PRO A 36 -5.10 -2.34 -5.23
N LYS A 37 -5.87 -3.03 -4.38
CA LYS A 37 -5.94 -2.78 -2.95
C LYS A 37 -6.79 -3.82 -2.24
N GLY A 38 -6.58 -4.02 -0.97
CA GLY A 38 -7.47 -4.86 -0.18
C GLY A 38 -7.48 -4.53 1.31
N LYS A 39 -8.21 -5.32 2.08
CA LYS A 39 -8.45 -5.11 3.49
C LYS A 39 -7.24 -5.52 4.32
N VAL A 40 -7.05 -4.82 5.43
CA VAL A 40 -6.05 -5.19 6.45
C VAL A 40 -6.49 -6.48 7.15
N ASP A 41 -5.61 -7.46 7.18
CA ASP A 41 -5.80 -8.68 7.94
C ASP A 41 -5.40 -8.49 9.41
N PRO A 42 -5.93 -9.31 10.33
CA PRO A 42 -5.58 -9.23 11.74
C PRO A 42 -4.06 -9.33 11.96
N GLY A 43 -3.48 -8.35 12.63
CA GLY A 43 -2.05 -8.29 12.93
C GLY A 43 -1.17 -7.67 11.85
N GLU A 44 -1.72 -7.34 10.67
CA GLU A 44 -0.98 -6.64 9.63
C GLU A 44 -0.86 -5.14 9.87
N THR A 45 0.25 -4.57 9.44
CA THR A 45 0.39 -3.13 9.22
C THR A 45 -0.19 -2.76 7.85
N LEU A 46 -0.50 -1.48 7.64
CA LEU A 46 -0.99 -0.99 6.34
C LEU A 46 0.00 -1.25 5.18
N THR A 47 1.30 -1.18 5.47
CA THR A 47 2.35 -1.39 4.47
C THR A 47 2.48 -2.85 4.08
N GLU A 48 2.40 -3.78 5.02
CA GLU A 48 2.32 -5.21 4.75
C GLU A 48 1.10 -5.57 3.92
N THR A 49 -0.06 -5.01 4.28
CA THR A 49 -1.32 -5.19 3.53
C THR A 49 -1.16 -4.74 2.08
N ALA A 50 -0.56 -3.56 1.84
CA ALA A 50 -0.34 -3.06 0.49
C ALA A 50 0.51 -4.03 -0.34
N GLN A 51 1.62 -4.54 0.21
CA GLN A 51 2.46 -5.52 -0.50
C GLN A 51 1.73 -6.82 -0.78
N ARG A 52 1.04 -7.38 0.20
CA ARG A 52 0.29 -8.64 0.07
C ARG A 52 -0.81 -8.52 -0.99
N GLU A 53 -1.63 -7.49 -0.90
CA GLU A 53 -2.76 -7.29 -1.83
C GLU A 53 -2.28 -7.06 -3.27
N ILE A 54 -1.19 -6.31 -3.47
CA ILE A 54 -0.61 -6.15 -4.80
C ILE A 54 -0.12 -7.50 -5.35
N LEU A 55 0.53 -8.31 -4.53
CA LEU A 55 0.96 -9.65 -4.95
C LEU A 55 -0.23 -10.54 -5.30
N GLU A 56 -1.27 -10.56 -4.47
CA GLU A 56 -2.47 -11.38 -4.67
C GLU A 56 -3.27 -10.96 -5.91
N GLU A 57 -3.50 -9.65 -6.08
CA GLU A 57 -4.30 -9.14 -7.18
C GLU A 57 -3.54 -9.04 -8.52
N THR A 58 -2.22 -8.90 -8.51
CA THR A 58 -1.43 -8.58 -9.71
C THR A 58 -0.26 -9.53 -9.98
N GLY A 59 0.13 -10.35 -9.03
CA GLY A 59 1.33 -11.20 -9.14
C GLY A 59 2.66 -10.44 -9.04
N LEU A 60 2.64 -9.15 -8.71
CA LEU A 60 3.84 -8.32 -8.63
C LEU A 60 4.38 -8.26 -7.20
N HIS A 61 5.69 -8.45 -7.07
CA HIS A 61 6.43 -8.12 -5.87
C HIS A 61 6.84 -6.65 -5.92
N ILE A 62 6.40 -5.87 -4.96
CA ILE A 62 6.66 -4.43 -4.93
C ILE A 62 7.42 -4.01 -3.68
N VAL A 63 8.13 -2.91 -3.81
CA VAL A 63 8.66 -2.09 -2.71
C VAL A 63 7.89 -0.78 -2.70
N LEU A 64 7.41 -0.37 -1.53
CA LEU A 64 6.64 0.86 -1.40
C LEU A 64 7.54 2.09 -1.50
N GLY A 65 7.09 3.07 -2.26
CA GLY A 65 7.70 4.38 -2.40
C GLY A 65 6.95 5.45 -1.60
N VAL A 66 6.67 6.57 -2.25
CA VAL A 66 6.05 7.74 -1.64
C VAL A 66 4.58 7.49 -1.28
N PRO A 67 4.12 7.88 -0.08
CA PRO A 67 2.69 7.90 0.24
C PRO A 67 1.91 8.84 -0.69
N LEU A 68 0.78 8.37 -1.20
CA LEU A 68 -0.10 9.12 -2.10
C LEU A 68 -1.35 9.66 -1.41
N GLY A 69 -1.53 9.34 -0.13
CA GLY A 69 -2.71 9.74 0.62
C GLY A 69 -3.69 8.61 0.86
N LYS A 70 -4.93 8.98 1.06
CA LYS A 70 -6.01 8.05 1.43
C LYS A 70 -7.32 8.42 0.75
N SER A 71 -8.16 7.42 0.54
CA SER A 71 -9.53 7.56 0.09
C SER A 71 -10.50 7.11 1.17
N ASP A 72 -11.49 7.94 1.48
CA ASP A 72 -12.53 7.64 2.46
C ASP A 72 -13.89 7.55 1.75
N TYR A 73 -14.58 6.43 1.92
CA TYR A 73 -15.91 6.25 1.34
C TYR A 73 -16.77 5.27 2.15
N ARG A 74 -18.06 5.19 1.82
CA ARG A 74 -18.98 4.22 2.42
C ARG A 74 -19.19 3.01 1.52
N LEU A 75 -19.16 1.85 2.14
CA LEU A 75 -19.56 0.59 1.49
C LEU A 75 -21.09 0.52 1.37
N PRO A 76 -21.64 -0.32 0.45
CA PRO A 76 -23.07 -0.58 0.36
C PRO A 76 -23.70 -1.02 1.70
N SER A 77 -22.92 -1.68 2.56
CA SER A 77 -23.33 -2.06 3.92
C SER A 77 -23.48 -0.88 4.90
N GLY A 78 -23.17 0.35 4.47
CA GLY A 78 -23.14 1.55 5.33
C GLY A 78 -21.87 1.75 6.14
N LYS A 79 -20.96 0.75 6.18
CA LYS A 79 -19.68 0.86 6.88
C LYS A 79 -18.76 1.87 6.21
N SER A 80 -18.02 2.64 7.01
CA SER A 80 -16.97 3.52 6.54
C SER A 80 -15.72 2.72 6.18
N LYS A 81 -15.13 3.01 5.03
CA LYS A 81 -13.87 2.39 4.59
C LYS A 81 -12.85 3.47 4.29
N ARG A 82 -11.61 3.22 4.72
CA ARG A 82 -10.43 4.03 4.41
C ARG A 82 -9.39 3.17 3.72
N VAL A 83 -8.92 3.63 2.57
CA VAL A 83 -7.83 2.99 1.84
C VAL A 83 -6.62 3.92 1.82
N HIS A 84 -5.47 3.40 2.22
CA HIS A 84 -4.19 4.10 2.15
C HIS A 84 -3.42 3.65 0.91
N TYR A 85 -2.80 4.58 0.19
CA TYR A 85 -2.07 4.31 -1.04
C TYR A 85 -0.64 4.81 -1.00
N TRP A 86 0.25 4.02 -1.60
CA TRP A 86 1.65 4.37 -1.89
C TRP A 86 1.91 4.26 -3.38
N SER A 87 2.96 4.94 -3.85
CA SER A 87 3.53 4.63 -5.16
C SER A 87 4.41 3.39 -5.06
N ALA A 88 4.49 2.62 -6.13
CA ALA A 88 5.41 1.48 -6.23
C ALA A 88 5.95 1.40 -7.65
N GLU A 89 7.22 1.70 -7.84
CA GLU A 89 7.88 1.52 -9.12
C GLU A 89 8.11 0.04 -9.40
N VAL A 90 7.75 -0.41 -10.59
CA VAL A 90 7.89 -1.79 -11.03
C VAL A 90 8.90 -1.84 -12.17
N ASP A 91 9.91 -2.70 -12.05
CA ASP A 91 10.81 -2.98 -13.16
C ASP A 91 10.01 -3.53 -14.36
N PRO A 92 10.18 -2.97 -15.58
CA PRO A 92 9.43 -3.43 -16.74
C PRO A 92 9.59 -4.93 -17.02
N GLY A 93 10.78 -5.49 -16.79
CA GLY A 93 11.03 -6.92 -16.96
C GLY A 93 10.31 -7.78 -15.92
N GLU A 94 10.12 -7.29 -14.70
CA GLU A 94 9.30 -7.97 -13.69
C GLU A 94 7.82 -7.93 -14.06
N ALA A 95 7.35 -6.81 -14.57
CA ALA A 95 5.97 -6.70 -15.05
C ALA A 95 5.65 -7.70 -16.18
N GLU A 96 6.62 -7.98 -17.06
CA GLU A 96 6.48 -8.99 -18.11
C GLU A 96 6.55 -10.43 -17.60
N ARG A 97 7.29 -10.68 -16.51
CA ARG A 97 7.43 -11.99 -15.86
C ARG A 97 6.33 -12.28 -14.85
N SER A 98 5.44 -11.34 -14.59
CA SER A 98 4.33 -11.53 -13.67
C SER A 98 3.51 -12.76 -14.07
N SER A 99 3.27 -13.64 -13.12
CA SER A 99 2.49 -14.88 -13.29
C SER A 99 0.99 -14.67 -13.05
N PHE A 100 0.48 -13.46 -13.26
CA PHE A 100 -0.93 -13.18 -13.06
C PHE A 100 -1.80 -14.02 -13.99
N GLU A 101 -2.80 -14.65 -13.42
CA GLU A 101 -3.89 -15.32 -14.14
C GLU A 101 -5.24 -14.78 -13.65
N PRO A 102 -6.22 -14.55 -14.56
CA PRO A 102 -7.57 -14.16 -14.17
C PRO A 102 -8.17 -15.15 -13.18
N ASN A 103 -8.89 -14.63 -12.20
CA ASN A 103 -9.48 -15.44 -11.14
C ASN A 103 -10.88 -14.90 -10.74
N GLY A 104 -11.46 -15.44 -9.68
CA GLY A 104 -12.78 -15.03 -9.21
C GLY A 104 -12.87 -13.58 -8.71
N GLU A 105 -11.77 -12.95 -8.42
CA GLU A 105 -11.70 -11.56 -7.92
C GLU A 105 -11.24 -10.59 -9.00
N ILE A 106 -10.16 -10.91 -9.71
CA ILE A 106 -9.55 -10.06 -10.74
C ILE A 106 -9.67 -10.73 -12.11
N ALA A 107 -10.41 -10.07 -13.01
CA ALA A 107 -10.61 -10.52 -14.38
C ALA A 107 -9.43 -10.22 -15.30
N GLY A 108 -8.67 -9.15 -15.02
CA GLY A 108 -7.55 -8.73 -15.85
C GLY A 108 -6.80 -7.55 -15.28
N LEU A 109 -5.60 -7.34 -15.83
CA LEU A 109 -4.70 -6.24 -15.54
C LEU A 109 -4.57 -5.35 -16.78
N GLU A 110 -4.43 -4.04 -16.56
CA GLU A 110 -4.26 -3.09 -17.66
C GLU A 110 -3.24 -2.01 -17.27
N TRP A 111 -2.19 -1.87 -18.09
CA TRP A 111 -1.21 -0.80 -17.97
C TRP A 111 -1.61 0.36 -18.87
N LEU A 112 -1.92 1.52 -18.28
CA LEU A 112 -2.36 2.70 -19.01
C LEU A 112 -1.46 3.90 -18.69
N ASN A 113 -1.33 4.82 -19.65
CA ASN A 113 -0.79 6.13 -19.31
C ASN A 113 -1.71 6.85 -18.31
N ILE A 114 -1.16 7.79 -17.55
CA ILE A 114 -1.87 8.41 -16.40
C ILE A 114 -3.21 9.03 -16.83
N LYS A 115 -3.24 9.74 -17.94
CA LYS A 115 -4.48 10.43 -18.41
C LYS A 115 -5.57 9.44 -18.78
N ARG A 116 -5.20 8.32 -19.39
CA ARG A 116 -6.13 7.24 -19.71
C ARG A 116 -6.59 6.52 -18.43
N ALA A 117 -5.68 6.27 -17.51
CA ALA A 117 -6.00 5.63 -16.23
C ALA A 117 -7.02 6.44 -15.42
N ILE A 118 -6.82 7.76 -15.31
CA ILE A 118 -7.77 8.66 -14.62
C ILE A 118 -9.17 8.59 -15.24
N LYS A 119 -9.29 8.42 -16.55
CA LYS A 119 -10.58 8.29 -17.23
C LYS A 119 -11.16 6.88 -17.13
N ALA A 120 -10.33 5.87 -16.97
CA ALA A 120 -10.73 4.46 -16.96
C ALA A 120 -11.24 3.99 -15.61
N VAL A 121 -10.74 4.54 -14.50
CA VAL A 121 -11.18 4.14 -13.15
C VAL A 121 -12.65 4.45 -12.94
N THR A 122 -13.35 3.50 -12.33
CA THR A 122 -14.79 3.60 -12.11
C THR A 122 -15.14 4.62 -11.03
N TYR A 123 -14.26 4.79 -10.04
CA TYR A 123 -14.53 5.62 -8.87
C TYR A 123 -13.66 6.88 -8.88
N GLU A 124 -14.28 8.03 -8.60
CA GLU A 124 -13.60 9.33 -8.55
C GLU A 124 -12.47 9.36 -7.52
N HIS A 125 -12.64 8.68 -6.39
CA HIS A 125 -11.61 8.62 -5.36
C HIS A 125 -10.32 7.90 -5.81
N ASP A 126 -10.39 6.95 -6.75
CA ASP A 126 -9.19 6.37 -7.39
C ASP A 126 -8.57 7.39 -8.34
N GLY A 127 -9.38 8.16 -9.05
CA GLY A 127 -8.94 9.28 -9.89
C GLY A 127 -8.16 10.33 -9.10
N ASP A 128 -8.60 10.66 -7.90
CA ASP A 128 -7.92 11.63 -7.01
C ASP A 128 -6.52 11.13 -6.59
N ILE A 129 -6.39 9.85 -6.29
CA ILE A 129 -5.08 9.25 -6.00
C ILE A 129 -4.16 9.29 -7.24
N LEU A 130 -4.70 9.00 -8.43
CA LEU A 130 -3.93 9.08 -9.68
C LEU A 130 -3.51 10.51 -10.01
N ARG A 131 -4.34 11.52 -9.73
CA ARG A 131 -3.96 12.96 -9.91
C ARG A 131 -2.84 13.36 -8.94
N THR A 132 -2.89 12.87 -7.70
CA THR A 132 -1.80 13.05 -6.73
C THR A 132 -0.51 12.42 -7.25
N PHE A 133 -0.58 11.20 -7.76
CA PHE A 133 0.55 10.52 -8.38
C PHE A 133 1.11 11.33 -9.57
N GLU A 134 0.25 11.78 -10.49
CA GLU A 134 0.65 12.60 -11.64
C GLU A 134 1.39 13.88 -11.21
N THR A 135 0.88 14.57 -10.20
CA THR A 135 1.51 15.77 -9.67
C THR A 135 2.90 15.47 -9.11
N LEU A 136 3.07 14.41 -8.34
CA LEU A 136 4.37 14.02 -7.79
C LEU A 136 5.34 13.57 -8.88
N PHE A 137 4.87 12.83 -9.88
CA PHE A 137 5.67 12.40 -11.01
C PHE A 137 6.20 13.60 -11.81
N ASN A 138 5.31 14.52 -12.19
CA ASN A 138 5.67 15.72 -12.96
C ASN A 138 6.65 16.64 -12.23
N ASN A 139 6.64 16.62 -10.90
CA ASN A 139 7.54 17.39 -10.04
C ASN A 139 8.81 16.60 -9.65
N ASN A 140 9.09 15.45 -10.24
CA ASN A 140 10.22 14.57 -9.90
C ASN A 140 10.29 14.18 -8.41
N ARG A 141 9.15 14.02 -7.74
CA ARG A 141 9.05 13.72 -6.31
C ARG A 141 8.80 12.25 -5.99
N LEU A 142 8.81 11.36 -6.99
CA LEU A 142 8.70 9.93 -6.79
C LEU A 142 10.04 9.23 -6.62
N ASN A 143 11.12 9.83 -7.12
CA ASN A 143 12.48 9.30 -6.94
C ASN A 143 13.00 9.69 -5.55
N THR A 144 12.69 8.86 -4.57
CA THR A 144 13.04 9.06 -3.16
C THR A 144 13.62 7.78 -2.58
N PHE A 145 14.29 7.90 -1.44
CA PHE A 145 14.66 6.75 -0.62
C PHE A 145 13.97 6.87 0.75
N PRO A 146 13.59 5.77 1.38
CA PRO A 146 12.95 5.81 2.68
C PRO A 146 13.95 6.22 3.76
N VAL A 147 13.57 7.15 4.63
CA VAL A 147 14.25 7.42 5.90
C VAL A 147 13.32 6.97 7.01
N ILE A 148 13.71 5.91 7.71
CA ILE A 148 12.88 5.29 8.73
C ILE A 148 13.45 5.64 10.10
N VAL A 149 12.65 6.32 10.92
CA VAL A 149 13.00 6.63 12.30
C VAL A 149 12.25 5.68 13.21
N VAL A 150 12.96 4.78 13.85
CA VAL A 150 12.38 3.80 14.77
C VAL A 150 12.62 4.24 16.21
N ARG A 151 11.56 4.32 17.00
CA ARG A 151 11.62 4.52 18.44
C ARG A 151 11.46 3.18 19.15
N HIS A 152 12.14 3.00 20.30
CA HIS A 152 12.00 1.81 21.12
C HIS A 152 10.53 1.54 21.49
N GLY A 153 10.16 0.28 21.62
CA GLY A 153 8.87 -0.16 22.16
C GLY A 153 8.73 0.20 23.64
N LYS A 154 7.53 0.00 24.19
CA LYS A 154 7.25 0.29 25.61
C LYS A 154 8.14 -0.56 26.52
N ALA A 155 9.02 0.06 27.29
CA ALA A 155 9.83 -0.60 28.32
C ALA A 155 9.02 -0.87 29.59
N LEU A 156 9.53 -1.74 30.45
CA LEU A 156 9.02 -1.89 31.81
C LEU A 156 9.08 -0.55 32.55
N PRO A 157 8.10 -0.25 33.43
CA PRO A 157 8.19 0.92 34.31
C PRO A 157 9.47 0.86 35.18
N THR A 158 10.05 2.01 35.46
CA THR A 158 11.28 2.12 36.26
C THR A 158 11.12 1.46 37.63
N GLU A 159 9.94 1.56 38.23
CA GLU A 159 9.63 1.01 39.56
C GLU A 159 9.58 -0.54 39.55
N LYS A 160 9.60 -1.17 38.40
CA LYS A 160 9.58 -2.63 38.21
C LYS A 160 10.91 -3.19 37.72
N TRP A 161 11.97 -2.36 37.70
CA TRP A 161 13.29 -2.76 37.23
C TRP A 161 14.38 -2.27 38.17
N ASP A 162 15.15 -3.22 38.73
CA ASP A 162 16.21 -2.95 39.71
C ASP A 162 17.60 -2.78 39.06
N GLY A 163 17.69 -2.95 37.73
CA GLY A 163 18.94 -2.82 36.98
C GLY A 163 19.15 -1.40 36.43
N PRO A 164 20.29 -1.15 35.78
CA PRO A 164 20.56 0.11 35.13
C PRO A 164 19.58 0.35 33.98
N ASP A 165 19.21 1.62 33.73
CA ASP A 165 18.18 2.01 32.76
C ASP A 165 18.45 1.54 31.32
N TRP A 166 19.74 1.54 30.92
CA TRP A 166 20.15 1.07 29.60
C TRP A 166 19.90 -0.42 29.31
N SER A 167 19.73 -1.23 30.35
CA SER A 167 19.42 -2.67 30.23
C SER A 167 17.97 -3.01 30.57
N ARG A 168 17.13 -1.99 30.79
CA ARG A 168 15.72 -2.17 31.12
C ARG A 168 14.95 -2.82 29.96
N PRO A 169 14.35 -4.02 30.20
CA PRO A 169 13.69 -4.77 29.14
C PRO A 169 12.40 -4.12 28.67
N LEU A 170 11.94 -4.55 27.49
CA LEU A 170 10.62 -4.18 26.99
C LEU A 170 9.52 -4.83 27.85
N ALA A 171 8.45 -4.11 28.08
CA ALA A 171 7.20 -4.69 28.57
C ALA A 171 6.58 -5.58 27.48
N HIS A 172 5.67 -6.49 27.86
CA HIS A 172 4.98 -7.36 26.89
C HIS A 172 4.41 -6.58 25.68
N ARG A 173 3.75 -5.45 25.94
CA ARG A 173 3.26 -4.57 24.87
C ARG A 173 4.39 -4.05 23.96
N GLY A 174 5.56 -3.79 24.51
CA GLY A 174 6.72 -3.34 23.72
C GLY A 174 7.31 -4.44 22.83
N LEU A 175 7.28 -5.69 23.29
CA LEU A 175 7.67 -6.84 22.49
C LEU A 175 6.72 -7.05 21.30
N VAL A 176 5.41 -6.96 21.52
CA VAL A 176 4.40 -7.00 20.44
C VAL A 176 4.63 -5.88 19.45
N GLN A 177 4.85 -4.64 19.92
CA GLN A 177 5.16 -3.50 19.04
C GLN A 177 6.42 -3.74 18.19
N ALA A 178 7.45 -4.36 18.75
CA ALA A 178 8.68 -4.66 18.02
C ALA A 178 8.47 -5.75 16.95
N GLN A 179 7.62 -6.73 17.22
CA GLN A 179 7.25 -7.76 16.25
C GLN A 179 6.40 -7.18 15.11
N ASP A 180 5.38 -6.38 15.44
CA ASP A 180 4.45 -5.82 14.46
C ASP A 180 5.15 -4.86 13.48
N ILE A 181 6.17 -4.10 13.92
CA ILE A 181 6.85 -3.14 13.06
C ILE A 181 7.76 -3.80 12.03
N ALA A 182 8.28 -5.00 12.29
CA ALA A 182 9.26 -5.65 11.44
C ALA A 182 8.75 -5.87 10.01
N GLY A 183 7.54 -6.43 9.85
CA GLY A 183 6.91 -6.63 8.55
C GLY A 183 6.60 -5.32 7.83
N GLY A 184 6.13 -4.31 8.59
CA GLY A 184 5.88 -2.99 8.05
C GLY A 184 7.13 -2.29 7.50
N LEU A 185 8.29 -2.51 8.12
CA LEU A 185 9.57 -1.98 7.64
C LEU A 185 10.04 -2.69 6.37
N ALA A 186 9.86 -4.00 6.29
CA ALA A 186 10.24 -4.80 5.12
C ALA A 186 9.50 -4.36 3.83
N ALA A 187 8.36 -3.69 3.95
CA ALA A 187 7.62 -3.17 2.81
C ALA A 187 8.35 -2.05 2.05
N PHE A 188 9.37 -1.46 2.63
CA PHE A 188 10.18 -0.39 2.02
C PHE A 188 11.53 -0.87 1.48
N GLY A 189 11.83 -2.16 1.47
CA GLY A 189 13.04 -2.77 0.93
C GLY A 189 14.11 -3.08 1.95
#